data_da63a2cdf9c12e3a208c74bcc1c9b457
#
_entry.id   da63a2cdf9c12e3a208c74bcc1c9b457
#
_cell.length_a   1.000
_cell.length_b   1.000
_cell.length_c   1.000
_cell.angle_alpha   90.00
_cell.angle_beta   90.00
_cell.angle_gamma   90.00
#
_symmetry.space_group_name_H-M   'P 1'
#
loop_
_entity.id
_entity.type
_entity.pdbx_description
1 polymer ?
#
loop_
_entity_poly.entity_id
_entity_poly.type
_entity_poly.pdbx_seq_one_letter_code
_entity_poly.pdbx_strand_id
1 'polypeptide(L)' 'MPIYVFRVANHKSSNLSWPKECRDAGQAQAHAAHVAASLTQDASYDGCHVEVMDEAGQAISRVAVQKPTS' A
#
# COMPACT_ATOMS: atom_id res chain seq x y z
N MET A 1 -14.59 13.76 -1.50
CA MET A 1 -13.28 13.26 -1.96
C MET A 1 -13.38 11.76 -2.14
N PRO A 2 -12.75 11.20 -3.18
CA PRO A 2 -12.84 9.76 -3.37
C PRO A 2 -12.16 9.00 -2.24
N ILE A 3 -12.65 7.79 -1.99
CA ILE A 3 -12.09 6.92 -0.99
C ILE A 3 -11.29 5.83 -1.69
N TYR A 4 -10.06 5.64 -1.24
CA TYR A 4 -9.19 4.60 -1.75
C TYR A 4 -8.98 3.56 -0.67
N VAL A 5 -8.86 2.31 -1.05
CA VAL A 5 -8.57 1.22 -0.12
C VAL A 5 -7.12 0.83 -0.27
N PHE A 6 -6.42 0.80 0.84
CA PHE A 6 -5.02 0.40 0.90
C PHE A 6 -4.95 -0.99 1.51
N ARG A 7 -4.16 -1.86 0.93
CA ARG A 7 -4.03 -3.22 1.41
C ARG A 7 -2.56 -3.63 1.45
N VAL A 8 -2.15 -4.16 2.60
CA VAL A 8 -0.83 -4.76 2.75
C VAL A 8 -0.98 -6.25 2.63
N ALA A 9 -0.30 -6.85 1.67
CA ALA A 9 -0.43 -8.27 1.40
C ALA A 9 0.89 -8.86 0.94
N ASN A 10 1.04 -10.15 1.12
CA ASN A 10 2.15 -10.88 0.55
C ASN A 10 1.57 -12.06 -0.25
N HIS A 11 2.45 -12.86 -0.85
CA HIS A 11 2.01 -13.97 -1.69
C HIS A 11 1.31 -15.08 -0.91
N LYS A 12 1.33 -15.03 0.42
CA LYS A 12 0.69 -16.03 1.26
C LYS A 12 -0.65 -15.57 1.80
N SER A 13 -0.78 -14.29 2.17
CA SER A 13 -2.01 -13.80 2.78
C SER A 13 -2.07 -12.28 2.71
N SER A 14 -3.30 -11.76 2.83
CA SER A 14 -3.54 -10.35 3.05
C SER A 14 -3.63 -10.11 4.54
N ASN A 15 -2.90 -9.12 5.04
CA ASN A 15 -2.83 -8.90 6.47
C ASN A 15 -3.65 -7.70 6.94
N LEU A 16 -3.60 -6.61 6.19
CA LEU A 16 -4.23 -5.36 6.61
C LEU A 16 -4.89 -4.69 5.42
N SER A 17 -6.04 -4.06 5.66
CA SER A 17 -6.62 -3.17 4.68
C SER A 17 -7.35 -2.06 5.41
N TRP A 18 -7.37 -0.87 4.83
CA TRP A 18 -8.08 0.27 5.42
C TRP A 18 -8.49 1.24 4.33
N PRO A 19 -9.63 1.93 4.52
CA PRO A 19 -10.02 2.99 3.61
C PRO A 19 -9.36 4.31 4.01
N LYS A 20 -9.16 5.18 3.04
CA LYS A 20 -8.63 6.51 3.29
C LYS A 20 -9.09 7.45 2.20
N GLU A 21 -9.57 8.63 2.59
CA GLU A 21 -9.91 9.66 1.64
C GLU A 21 -8.65 10.29 1.09
N CYS A 22 -8.57 10.36 -0.22
CA CYS A 22 -7.46 11.00 -0.92
C CYS A 22 -8.04 11.91 -2.00
N ARG A 23 -7.34 12.98 -2.30
CA ARG A 23 -7.83 13.94 -3.27
C ARG A 23 -7.87 13.37 -4.68
N ASP A 24 -6.88 12.56 -5.02
CA ASP A 24 -6.78 11.94 -6.32
C ASP A 24 -5.86 10.71 -6.24
N ALA A 25 -5.70 10.02 -7.37
CA ALA A 25 -4.88 8.83 -7.43
C ALA A 25 -3.40 9.13 -7.12
N GLY A 26 -2.91 10.30 -7.53
CA GLY A 26 -1.54 10.69 -7.25
C GLY A 26 -1.27 10.79 -5.75
N GLN A 27 -2.21 11.38 -5.00
CA GLN A 27 -2.09 11.45 -3.55
C GLN A 27 -2.15 10.06 -2.92
N ALA A 28 -3.03 9.20 -3.42
CA ALA A 28 -3.13 7.84 -2.91
C ALA A 28 -1.83 7.07 -3.14
N GLN A 29 -1.23 7.22 -4.31
CA GLN A 29 0.04 6.56 -4.61
C GLN A 29 1.17 7.07 -3.72
N ALA A 30 1.22 8.38 -3.47
CA ALA A 30 2.23 8.96 -2.58
C ALA A 30 2.06 8.43 -1.16
N HIS A 31 0.82 8.29 -0.70
CA HIS A 31 0.56 7.75 0.61
C HIS A 31 1.00 6.27 0.69
N ALA A 32 0.71 5.50 -0.36
CA ALA A 32 1.13 4.09 -0.40
C ALA A 32 2.65 3.96 -0.33
N ALA A 33 3.37 4.82 -1.04
CA ALA A 33 4.83 4.82 -0.98
C ALA A 33 5.33 5.15 0.42
N HIS A 34 4.67 6.11 1.09
CA HIS A 34 5.02 6.47 2.46
C HIS A 34 4.79 5.29 3.42
N VAL A 35 3.65 4.62 3.28
CA VAL A 35 3.34 3.45 4.10
C VAL A 35 4.35 2.34 3.87
N ALA A 36 4.66 2.06 2.60
CA ALA A 36 5.65 1.03 2.27
C ALA A 36 7.01 1.34 2.88
N ALA A 37 7.44 2.60 2.83
CA ALA A 37 8.70 3.02 3.42
C ALA A 37 8.71 2.82 4.93
N SER A 38 7.59 3.09 5.59
CA SER A 38 7.48 2.89 7.03
C SER A 38 7.55 1.40 7.38
N LEU A 39 6.97 0.55 6.55
CA LEU A 39 6.95 -0.89 6.81
C LEU A 39 8.32 -1.55 6.60
N THR A 40 9.23 -0.90 5.89
CA THR A 40 10.57 -1.48 5.69
C THR A 40 11.35 -1.62 6.99
N GLN A 41 10.92 -0.93 8.04
CA GLN A 41 11.57 -1.00 9.34
C GLN A 41 11.18 -2.24 10.13
N ASP A 42 10.16 -2.96 9.67
CA ASP A 42 9.66 -4.14 10.37
C ASP A 42 9.88 -5.36 9.46
N ALA A 43 10.73 -6.27 9.91
CA ALA A 43 11.09 -7.45 9.13
C ALA A 43 9.88 -8.34 8.80
N SER A 44 8.82 -8.27 9.61
CA SER A 44 7.64 -9.10 9.35
C SER A 44 6.89 -8.68 8.08
N TYR A 45 7.16 -7.50 7.56
CA TYR A 45 6.56 -7.02 6.31
C TYR A 45 7.48 -7.18 5.11
N ASP A 46 8.63 -7.78 5.30
CA ASP A 46 9.56 -8.00 4.20
C ASP A 46 8.91 -8.91 3.15
N GLY A 47 8.98 -8.51 1.89
CA GLY A 47 8.34 -9.25 0.82
C GLY A 47 6.87 -8.93 0.59
N CYS A 48 6.30 -8.06 1.42
CA CYS A 48 4.92 -7.62 1.22
C CYS A 48 4.85 -6.51 0.17
N HIS A 49 3.63 -6.12 -0.17
CA HIS A 49 3.40 -4.97 -1.02
C HIS A 49 2.18 -4.22 -0.52
N VAL A 50 2.13 -2.93 -0.84
CA VAL A 50 0.98 -2.09 -0.53
C VAL A 50 0.22 -1.85 -1.83
N GLU A 51 -1.02 -2.29 -1.89
CA GLU A 51 -1.87 -2.09 -3.04
C GLU A 51 -2.85 -0.96 -2.77
N VAL A 52 -3.14 -0.17 -3.79
CA VAL A 52 -4.13 0.89 -3.71
C VAL A 52 -5.24 0.56 -4.69
N MET A 53 -6.47 0.54 -4.20
CA MET A 53 -7.64 0.30 -5.03
C MET A 53 -8.57 1.50 -4.97
N ASP A 54 -9.25 1.78 -6.08
CA ASP A 54 -10.21 2.88 -6.13
C ASP A 54 -11.59 2.42 -5.61
N GLU A 55 -12.57 3.33 -5.69
CA GLU A 55 -13.92 3.03 -5.19
C GLU A 55 -14.59 1.89 -5.95
N ALA A 56 -14.19 1.66 -7.18
CA ALA A 56 -14.71 0.57 -7.98
C ALA A 56 -14.04 -0.77 -7.67
N GLY A 57 -13.03 -0.77 -6.78
CA GLY A 57 -12.30 -1.97 -6.43
C GLY A 57 -11.17 -2.31 -7.40
N GLN A 58 -10.87 -1.39 -8.30
CA GLN A 58 -9.82 -1.60 -9.29
C GLN A 58 -8.47 -1.17 -8.74
N ALA A 59 -7.48 -2.04 -8.87
CA ALA A 59 -6.14 -1.73 -8.40
C ALA A 59 -5.51 -0.68 -9.31
N ILE A 60 -5.04 0.40 -8.70
CA ILE A 60 -4.44 1.52 -9.46
C ILE A 60 -2.94 1.63 -9.20
N SER A 61 -2.43 1.02 -8.14
CA SER A 61 -1.01 1.10 -7.83
C SER A 61 -0.60 -0.03 -6.90
N ARG A 62 0.67 -0.37 -6.95
CA ARG A 62 1.27 -1.35 -6.06
C ARG A 62 2.69 -0.90 -5.74
N VAL A 63 3.03 -0.87 -4.46
CA VAL A 63 4.36 -0.48 -4.01
C VAL A 63 4.93 -1.63 -3.20
N ALA A 64 6.11 -2.11 -3.58
CA ALA A 64 6.76 -3.19 -2.86
C ALA A 64 7.39 -2.67 -1.56
N VAL A 65 7.26 -3.47 -0.51
CA VAL A 65 7.95 -3.20 0.75
C VAL A 65 9.29 -3.95 0.68
N GLN A 66 10.36 -3.20 0.48
CA GLN A 66 11.68 -3.78 0.35
C GLN A 66 12.65 -3.12 1.31
N LYS A 67 13.43 -3.93 2.00
CA LYS A 67 14.50 -3.39 2.81
C LYS A 67 15.55 -2.77 1.89
N PRO A 68 16.07 -1.60 2.24
CA PRO A 68 17.18 -1.07 1.49
C PRO A 68 18.35 -2.02 1.60
N THR A 69 18.92 -2.38 0.45
CA THR A 69 20.14 -3.17 0.41
C THR A 69 21.30 -2.27 0.81
N SER A 70 21.92 -2.63 1.85
CA SER A 70 23.14 -1.92 2.28
C SER A 70 24.36 -2.58 1.69
#